data_aa3ee883ec21f15eb5da29a5eff397b6
#
_entry.id   aa3ee883ec21f15eb5da29a5eff397b6
#
_cell.length_a   1.000
_cell.length_b   1.000
_cell.length_c   1.000
_cell.angle_alpha   90.00
_cell.angle_beta   90.00
_cell.angle_gamma   90.00
#
_symmetry.space_group_name_H-M   'P 1'
#
loop_
_entity.id
_entity.type
_entity.pdbx_description
1 polymer ?
#
loop_
_entity_poly.entity_id
_entity_poly.type
_entity_poly.pdbx_seq_one_letter_code
_entity_poly.pdbx_strand_id
1 'polypeptide(L)'
;AAVEQLRVLAEQIEVPIYMDLNEKDPVKIARDGVQEAKAKGYDTVIVDTAGRLAVDEELMKEIAAIKQAITPDDTLFVVDAMTGQDAVNTAKEFNDRLDYEGVVLTKLDGDTRGGAALSIRTVVDKPIMFVGMGEKMEALDVFHPERMADRILGMGDIVSLVERAQEQFDEKEALKLQRKIQKNQFDFNDFLAQIQQIKKMGNLKDLASMIPGVGKALKDVEIDDNAFKGIEAIILSMTPKERQHPEVLNQSRKNRIAKGSGTTIQEVNRLVKDRKSTRLNSSHGYIS
;
A
#
# COMPACT_ATOMS: atom_id res chain seq x y z
N ALA A 1 -11.00 21.19 -9.73
CA ALA A 1 -10.47 20.40 -8.58
C ALA A 1 -10.07 19.00 -9.02
N ALA A 2 -10.95 18.17 -9.61
CA ALA A 2 -10.64 16.78 -9.99
C ALA A 2 -9.51 16.66 -11.03
N VAL A 3 -9.57 17.45 -12.10
CA VAL A 3 -8.52 17.47 -13.15
C VAL A 3 -7.14 17.81 -12.56
N GLU A 4 -7.08 18.74 -11.61
CA GLU A 4 -5.83 19.12 -10.95
C GLU A 4 -5.29 18.00 -10.04
N GLN A 5 -6.17 17.27 -9.37
CA GLN A 5 -5.78 16.09 -8.58
C GLN A 5 -5.21 15.00 -9.47
N LEU A 6 -5.86 14.72 -10.61
CA LEU A 6 -5.37 13.75 -11.59
C LEU A 6 -3.98 14.16 -12.14
N ARG A 7 -3.76 15.46 -12.40
CA ARG A 7 -2.47 16.00 -12.85
C ARG A 7 -1.36 15.73 -11.81
N VAL A 8 -1.63 16.03 -10.55
CA VAL A 8 -0.67 15.79 -9.47
C VAL A 8 -0.33 14.30 -9.33
N LEU A 9 -1.34 13.42 -9.43
CA LEU A 9 -1.12 11.98 -9.37
C LEU A 9 -0.30 11.50 -10.58
N ALA A 10 -0.61 11.95 -11.79
CA ALA A 10 0.13 11.60 -12.99
C ALA A 10 1.61 12.03 -12.90
N GLU A 11 1.88 13.23 -12.37
CA GLU A 11 3.24 13.72 -12.12
C GLU A 11 3.99 12.84 -11.09
N GLN A 12 3.31 12.39 -10.03
CA GLN A 12 3.93 11.55 -9.00
C GLN A 12 4.39 10.18 -9.53
N ILE A 13 3.65 9.62 -10.50
CA ILE A 13 3.95 8.32 -11.10
C ILE A 13 4.64 8.43 -12.46
N GLU A 14 5.02 9.67 -12.84
CA GLU A 14 5.72 9.97 -14.10
C GLU A 14 4.96 9.49 -15.35
N VAL A 15 3.62 9.55 -15.32
CA VAL A 15 2.75 9.17 -16.44
C VAL A 15 2.27 10.43 -17.15
N PRO A 16 2.34 10.50 -18.49
CA PRO A 16 1.80 11.63 -19.25
C PRO A 16 0.30 11.79 -19.07
N ILE A 17 -0.16 13.02 -18.99
CA ILE A 17 -1.59 13.37 -18.92
C ILE A 17 -1.97 14.24 -20.10
N TYR A 18 -3.16 13.98 -20.67
CA TYR A 18 -3.83 14.87 -21.62
C TYR A 18 -4.98 15.58 -20.94
N MET A 19 -5.07 16.88 -21.06
CA MET A 19 -6.20 17.69 -20.59
C MET A 19 -6.36 18.92 -21.47
N ASP A 20 -7.60 19.33 -21.72
CA ASP A 20 -7.91 20.61 -22.35
C ASP A 20 -8.88 21.38 -21.45
N LEU A 21 -8.39 22.48 -20.85
CA LEU A 21 -9.18 23.32 -19.94
C LEU A 21 -10.08 24.31 -20.69
N ASN A 22 -9.88 24.50 -21.98
CA ASN A 22 -10.64 25.44 -22.82
C ASN A 22 -11.80 24.72 -23.53
N GLU A 23 -11.68 23.43 -23.77
CA GLU A 23 -12.74 22.60 -24.34
C GLU A 23 -13.77 22.22 -23.26
N LYS A 24 -15.04 22.24 -23.63
CA LYS A 24 -16.15 21.89 -22.73
C LYS A 24 -16.83 20.59 -23.14
N ASP A 25 -16.57 20.13 -24.37
CA ASP A 25 -17.14 18.87 -24.86
C ASP A 25 -16.26 17.68 -24.39
N PRO A 26 -16.73 16.89 -23.41
CA PRO A 26 -15.96 15.77 -22.88
C PRO A 26 -15.72 14.67 -23.92
N VAL A 27 -16.63 14.50 -24.88
CA VAL A 27 -16.46 13.55 -25.98
C VAL A 27 -15.27 13.93 -26.87
N LYS A 28 -15.15 15.22 -27.17
CA LYS A 28 -14.02 15.74 -27.95
C LYS A 28 -12.72 15.61 -27.20
N ILE A 29 -12.68 15.97 -25.91
CA ILE A 29 -11.48 15.83 -25.05
C ILE A 29 -11.01 14.36 -25.03
N ALA A 30 -11.91 13.41 -24.82
CA ALA A 30 -11.58 12.00 -24.79
C ALA A 30 -11.04 11.49 -26.13
N ARG A 31 -11.68 11.87 -27.24
CA ARG A 31 -11.24 11.52 -28.61
C ARG A 31 -9.86 12.07 -28.92
N ASP A 32 -9.65 13.35 -28.67
CA ASP A 32 -8.38 14.02 -28.98
C ASP A 32 -7.24 13.45 -28.12
N GLY A 33 -7.51 13.16 -26.84
CA GLY A 33 -6.56 12.52 -25.94
C GLY A 33 -6.15 11.11 -26.41
N VAL A 34 -7.11 10.30 -26.84
CA VAL A 34 -6.84 8.96 -27.40
C VAL A 34 -6.04 9.05 -28.71
N GLN A 35 -6.36 10.01 -29.57
CA GLN A 35 -5.62 10.23 -30.82
C GLN A 35 -4.17 10.66 -30.56
N GLU A 36 -3.97 11.58 -29.61
CA GLU A 36 -2.63 12.02 -29.21
C GLU A 36 -1.81 10.87 -28.64
N ALA A 37 -2.42 10.06 -27.76
CA ALA A 37 -1.76 8.90 -27.17
C ALA A 37 -1.32 7.89 -28.24
N LYS A 38 -2.19 7.58 -29.19
CA LYS A 38 -1.85 6.72 -30.35
C LYS A 38 -0.72 7.31 -31.20
N ALA A 39 -0.75 8.61 -31.46
CA ALA A 39 0.30 9.28 -32.24
C ALA A 39 1.66 9.26 -31.53
N LYS A 40 1.66 9.26 -30.20
CA LYS A 40 2.87 9.15 -29.36
C LYS A 40 3.32 7.71 -29.10
N GLY A 41 2.54 6.72 -29.54
CA GLY A 41 2.87 5.28 -29.41
C GLY A 41 2.69 4.74 -28.00
N TYR A 42 1.73 5.26 -27.24
CA TYR A 42 1.39 4.70 -25.93
C TYR A 42 0.54 3.43 -26.08
N ASP A 43 0.87 2.40 -25.32
CA ASP A 43 0.20 1.09 -25.35
C ASP A 43 -1.14 1.11 -24.59
N THR A 44 -1.25 1.96 -23.58
CA THR A 44 -2.41 2.02 -22.69
C THR A 44 -2.87 3.46 -22.49
N VAL A 45 -4.19 3.67 -22.57
CA VAL A 45 -4.83 4.97 -22.35
C VAL A 45 -5.94 4.77 -21.33
N ILE A 46 -5.89 5.51 -20.23
CA ILE A 46 -6.94 5.53 -19.21
C ILE A 46 -7.73 6.84 -19.37
N VAL A 47 -9.04 6.72 -19.61
CA VAL A 47 -9.93 7.88 -19.72
C VAL A 47 -10.74 7.96 -18.42
N ASP A 48 -10.43 8.97 -17.59
CA ASP A 48 -11.19 9.25 -16.36
C ASP A 48 -12.41 10.12 -16.68
N THR A 49 -13.56 9.71 -16.17
CA THR A 49 -14.84 10.40 -16.38
C THR A 49 -15.33 11.03 -15.08
N ALA A 50 -16.24 12.00 -15.19
CA ALA A 50 -16.83 12.63 -14.02
C ALA A 50 -17.60 11.60 -13.17
N GLY A 51 -17.26 11.51 -11.88
CA GLY A 51 -17.98 10.71 -10.89
C GLY A 51 -19.05 11.53 -10.19
N ARG A 52 -20.28 11.00 -10.10
CA ARG A 52 -21.36 11.54 -9.28
C ARG A 52 -22.01 10.44 -8.46
N LEU A 53 -22.49 10.81 -7.27
CA LEU A 53 -23.12 9.88 -6.33
C LEU A 53 -24.53 9.43 -6.76
N ALA A 54 -25.18 10.19 -7.64
CA ALA A 54 -26.51 9.87 -8.15
C ALA A 54 -26.47 9.62 -9.65
N VAL A 55 -27.25 8.65 -10.10
CA VAL A 55 -27.45 8.39 -11.53
C VAL A 55 -28.25 9.54 -12.12
N ASP A 56 -27.58 10.31 -12.96
CA ASP A 56 -28.13 11.47 -13.66
C ASP A 56 -28.23 11.13 -15.15
N GLU A 57 -29.38 11.40 -15.75
CA GLU A 57 -29.64 11.14 -17.17
C GLU A 57 -28.66 11.86 -18.10
N GLU A 58 -28.23 13.08 -17.75
CA GLU A 58 -27.26 13.82 -18.55
C GLU A 58 -25.88 13.18 -18.48
N LEU A 59 -25.44 12.81 -17.27
CA LEU A 59 -24.18 12.10 -17.07
C LEU A 59 -24.15 10.76 -17.83
N MET A 60 -25.24 9.99 -17.77
CA MET A 60 -25.31 8.70 -18.46
C MET A 60 -25.22 8.84 -19.98
N LYS A 61 -25.87 9.87 -20.54
CA LYS A 61 -25.75 10.19 -21.97
C LYS A 61 -24.32 10.63 -22.35
N GLU A 62 -23.69 11.42 -21.49
CA GLU A 62 -22.32 11.88 -21.69
C GLU A 62 -21.35 10.69 -21.73
N ILE A 63 -21.40 9.79 -20.71
CA ILE A 63 -20.52 8.63 -20.64
C ILE A 63 -20.77 7.68 -21.82
N ALA A 64 -22.05 7.45 -22.19
CA ALA A 64 -22.38 6.63 -23.34
C ALA A 64 -21.83 7.21 -24.66
N ALA A 65 -21.90 8.53 -24.82
CA ALA A 65 -21.33 9.22 -25.98
C ALA A 65 -19.80 9.13 -26.01
N ILE A 66 -19.12 9.25 -24.85
CA ILE A 66 -17.69 9.03 -24.74
C ILE A 66 -17.34 7.58 -25.14
N LYS A 67 -18.00 6.58 -24.54
CA LYS A 67 -17.79 5.15 -24.85
C LYS A 67 -17.94 4.89 -26.35
N GLN A 68 -18.98 5.42 -26.97
CA GLN A 68 -19.19 5.28 -28.41
C GLN A 68 -18.10 5.95 -29.26
N ALA A 69 -17.62 7.11 -28.82
CA ALA A 69 -16.64 7.89 -29.58
C ALA A 69 -15.23 7.31 -29.56
N ILE A 70 -14.82 6.69 -28.45
CA ILE A 70 -13.46 6.15 -28.27
C ILE A 70 -13.40 4.63 -28.42
N THR A 71 -14.54 3.92 -28.37
CA THR A 71 -14.62 2.45 -28.43
C THR A 71 -13.54 1.79 -27.56
N PRO A 72 -13.63 1.91 -26.21
CA PRO A 72 -12.60 1.39 -25.32
C PRO A 72 -12.60 -0.16 -25.37
N ASP A 73 -11.43 -0.75 -25.10
CA ASP A 73 -11.29 -2.20 -24.95
C ASP A 73 -12.01 -2.68 -23.68
N ASP A 74 -11.89 -1.92 -22.59
CA ASP A 74 -12.54 -2.19 -21.32
C ASP A 74 -13.18 -0.91 -20.75
N THR A 75 -14.38 -1.04 -20.21
CA THR A 75 -15.05 -0.03 -19.40
C THR A 75 -15.17 -0.55 -17.98
N LEU A 76 -14.60 0.16 -17.02
CA LEU A 76 -14.57 -0.24 -15.62
C LEU A 76 -15.48 0.66 -14.78
N PHE A 77 -16.35 0.03 -14.01
CA PHE A 77 -17.17 0.72 -13.03
C PHE A 77 -16.48 0.78 -11.68
N VAL A 78 -16.19 1.98 -11.20
CA VAL A 78 -15.50 2.19 -9.91
C VAL A 78 -16.53 2.49 -8.83
N VAL A 79 -16.55 1.71 -7.77
CA VAL A 79 -17.54 1.82 -6.70
C VAL A 79 -16.90 1.69 -5.31
N ASP A 80 -17.43 2.46 -4.36
CA ASP A 80 -17.03 2.44 -2.95
C ASP A 80 -17.72 1.27 -2.23
N ALA A 81 -16.95 0.31 -1.73
CA ALA A 81 -17.45 -0.87 -1.01
C ALA A 81 -18.19 -0.51 0.28
N MET A 82 -17.95 0.66 0.87
CA MET A 82 -18.58 1.07 2.11
C MET A 82 -20.01 1.61 1.93
N THR A 83 -20.46 1.91 0.71
CA THR A 83 -21.80 2.44 0.43
C THR A 83 -22.90 1.37 0.49
N GLY A 84 -22.54 0.11 0.72
CA GLY A 84 -23.48 -0.97 0.98
C GLY A 84 -24.46 -1.22 -0.18
N GLN A 85 -25.78 -1.22 0.11
CA GLN A 85 -26.81 -1.51 -0.89
C GLN A 85 -26.86 -0.48 -2.03
N ASP A 86 -26.50 0.78 -1.75
CA ASP A 86 -26.47 1.82 -2.78
C ASP A 86 -25.40 1.52 -3.85
N ALA A 87 -24.27 0.92 -3.46
CA ALA A 87 -23.26 0.45 -4.40
C ALA A 87 -23.84 -0.56 -5.40
N VAL A 88 -24.65 -1.50 -4.90
CA VAL A 88 -25.26 -2.56 -5.73
C VAL A 88 -26.28 -1.98 -6.68
N ASN A 89 -27.14 -1.09 -6.21
CA ASN A 89 -28.18 -0.45 -7.02
C ASN A 89 -27.55 0.40 -8.14
N THR A 90 -26.54 1.19 -7.79
CA THR A 90 -25.81 2.02 -8.74
C THR A 90 -25.07 1.16 -9.77
N ALA A 91 -24.40 0.09 -9.33
CA ALA A 91 -23.69 -0.84 -10.21
C ALA A 91 -24.65 -1.45 -11.25
N LYS A 92 -25.85 -1.86 -10.80
CA LYS A 92 -26.87 -2.42 -11.70
C LYS A 92 -27.35 -1.39 -12.73
N GLU A 93 -27.67 -0.18 -12.30
CA GLU A 93 -28.17 0.86 -13.20
C GLU A 93 -27.13 1.28 -14.24
N PHE A 94 -25.84 1.39 -13.85
CA PHE A 94 -24.75 1.63 -14.79
C PHE A 94 -24.58 0.45 -15.76
N ASN A 95 -24.69 -0.79 -15.27
CA ASN A 95 -24.57 -1.96 -16.14
C ASN A 95 -25.71 -2.03 -17.18
N ASP A 96 -26.93 -1.78 -16.77
CA ASP A 96 -28.10 -1.81 -17.65
C ASP A 96 -28.01 -0.78 -18.80
N ARG A 97 -27.31 0.32 -18.59
CA ARG A 97 -27.16 1.42 -19.55
C ARG A 97 -25.87 1.41 -20.36
N LEU A 98 -24.76 1.00 -19.75
CA LEU A 98 -23.42 1.11 -20.35
C LEU A 98 -22.82 -0.25 -20.70
N ASP A 99 -23.33 -1.33 -20.13
CA ASP A 99 -22.79 -2.69 -20.29
C ASP A 99 -21.25 -2.68 -20.12
N TYR A 100 -20.79 -2.29 -18.92
CA TYR A 100 -19.37 -2.24 -18.60
C TYR A 100 -18.78 -3.64 -18.43
N GLU A 101 -17.45 -3.77 -18.63
CA GLU A 101 -16.79 -5.06 -18.68
C GLU A 101 -16.36 -5.56 -17.28
N GLY A 102 -16.12 -4.65 -16.31
CA GLY A 102 -15.68 -5.04 -14.98
C GLY A 102 -15.90 -3.99 -13.91
N VAL A 103 -15.67 -4.40 -12.67
CA VAL A 103 -15.85 -3.57 -11.49
C VAL A 103 -14.52 -3.38 -10.75
N VAL A 104 -14.27 -2.17 -10.27
CA VAL A 104 -13.21 -1.83 -9.33
C VAL A 104 -13.86 -1.48 -7.99
N LEU A 105 -13.55 -2.26 -6.94
CA LEU A 105 -14.02 -1.99 -5.59
C LEU A 105 -13.00 -1.17 -4.83
N THR A 106 -13.37 0.02 -4.40
CA THR A 106 -12.52 0.88 -3.56
C THR A 106 -12.91 0.80 -2.09
N LYS A 107 -12.03 1.25 -1.20
CA LYS A 107 -12.20 1.30 0.27
C LYS A 107 -12.52 -0.06 0.90
N LEU A 108 -11.97 -1.12 0.34
CA LEU A 108 -12.20 -2.46 0.86
C LEU A 108 -11.52 -2.70 2.22
N ASP A 109 -10.57 -1.87 2.60
CA ASP A 109 -9.98 -1.80 3.93
C ASP A 109 -11.01 -1.44 5.02
N GLY A 110 -12.04 -0.66 4.69
CA GLY A 110 -13.18 -0.34 5.57
C GLY A 110 -14.28 -1.42 5.60
N ASP A 111 -14.38 -2.25 4.55
CA ASP A 111 -15.34 -3.37 4.48
C ASP A 111 -14.73 -4.65 5.05
N THR A 112 -14.87 -4.84 6.36
CA THR A 112 -14.29 -6.00 7.06
C THR A 112 -14.88 -7.34 6.66
N ARG A 113 -16.04 -7.37 5.99
CA ARG A 113 -16.76 -8.59 5.62
C ARG A 113 -16.84 -8.85 4.12
N GLY A 114 -16.45 -7.90 3.27
CA GLY A 114 -16.51 -8.04 1.82
C GLY A 114 -17.93 -8.22 1.25
N GLY A 115 -18.95 -7.76 1.98
CA GLY A 115 -20.35 -7.95 1.60
C GLY A 115 -20.72 -7.26 0.29
N ALA A 116 -20.13 -6.10 0.01
CA ALA A 116 -20.32 -5.39 -1.24
C ALA A 116 -19.85 -6.21 -2.45
N ALA A 117 -18.70 -6.88 -2.35
CA ALA A 117 -18.15 -7.71 -3.42
C ALA A 117 -19.10 -8.84 -3.80
N LEU A 118 -19.64 -9.57 -2.80
CA LEU A 118 -20.55 -10.67 -3.02
C LEU A 118 -21.88 -10.17 -3.64
N SER A 119 -22.44 -9.09 -3.11
CA SER A 119 -23.70 -8.52 -3.57
C SER A 119 -23.61 -7.99 -5.01
N ILE A 120 -22.57 -7.25 -5.34
CA ILE A 120 -22.34 -6.73 -6.70
C ILE A 120 -22.18 -7.90 -7.68
N ARG A 121 -21.33 -8.87 -7.36
CA ARG A 121 -21.12 -10.04 -8.24
C ARG A 121 -22.41 -10.80 -8.51
N THR A 122 -23.27 -10.95 -7.50
CA THR A 122 -24.55 -11.67 -7.64
C THR A 122 -25.58 -10.91 -8.44
N VAL A 123 -25.66 -9.58 -8.27
CA VAL A 123 -26.70 -8.74 -8.87
C VAL A 123 -26.38 -8.33 -10.30
N VAL A 124 -25.10 -8.03 -10.57
CA VAL A 124 -24.67 -7.45 -11.84
C VAL A 124 -24.10 -8.49 -12.79
N ASP A 125 -23.61 -9.60 -12.26
CA ASP A 125 -22.93 -10.69 -12.99
C ASP A 125 -21.72 -10.23 -13.83
N LYS A 126 -21.04 -9.16 -13.39
CA LYS A 126 -19.78 -8.69 -13.98
C LYS A 126 -18.62 -9.05 -13.07
N PRO A 127 -17.43 -9.33 -13.63
CA PRO A 127 -16.26 -9.64 -12.82
C PRO A 127 -15.81 -8.42 -12.02
N ILE A 128 -15.38 -8.65 -10.79
CA ILE A 128 -14.57 -7.67 -10.08
C ILE A 128 -13.14 -7.88 -10.57
N MET A 129 -12.51 -6.83 -11.08
CA MET A 129 -11.18 -6.91 -11.66
C MET A 129 -10.11 -6.43 -10.70
N PHE A 130 -10.38 -5.32 -10.01
CA PHE A 130 -9.42 -4.70 -9.10
C PHE A 130 -10.06 -4.32 -7.77
N VAL A 131 -9.23 -4.22 -6.74
CA VAL A 131 -9.62 -3.80 -5.39
C VAL A 131 -8.66 -2.74 -4.86
N GLY A 132 -9.21 -1.68 -4.26
CA GLY A 132 -8.45 -0.67 -3.54
C GLY A 132 -8.52 -0.93 -2.04
N MET A 133 -7.36 -1.14 -1.43
CA MET A 133 -7.19 -1.46 -0.01
C MET A 133 -6.65 -0.28 0.79
N GLY A 134 -6.71 0.94 0.25
CA GLY A 134 -6.20 2.16 0.88
C GLY A 134 -6.01 3.29 -0.13
N GLU A 135 -5.39 4.39 0.32
CA GLU A 135 -5.23 5.62 -0.48
C GLU A 135 -3.91 5.68 -1.28
N LYS A 136 -2.98 4.78 -1.02
CA LYS A 136 -1.68 4.76 -1.71
C LYS A 136 -1.79 4.04 -3.04
N MET A 137 -0.91 4.39 -3.99
CA MET A 137 -0.89 3.74 -5.31
C MET A 137 -0.64 2.23 -5.22
N GLU A 138 0.19 1.80 -4.29
CA GLU A 138 0.48 0.38 -4.04
C GLU A 138 -0.68 -0.39 -3.39
N ALA A 139 -1.75 0.32 -3.01
CA ALA A 139 -2.94 -0.27 -2.39
C ALA A 139 -3.97 -0.77 -3.42
N LEU A 140 -3.73 -0.59 -4.71
CA LEU A 140 -4.53 -1.18 -5.78
C LEU A 140 -4.00 -2.57 -6.11
N ASP A 141 -4.87 -3.57 -6.08
CA ASP A 141 -4.50 -4.97 -6.35
C ASP A 141 -5.51 -5.62 -7.30
N VAL A 142 -5.11 -6.72 -7.94
CA VAL A 142 -6.01 -7.56 -8.73
C VAL A 142 -6.96 -8.29 -7.78
N PHE A 143 -8.22 -8.44 -8.19
CA PHE A 143 -9.19 -9.16 -7.38
C PHE A 143 -8.95 -10.67 -7.43
N HIS A 144 -8.75 -11.28 -6.27
CA HIS A 144 -8.61 -12.73 -6.09
C HIS A 144 -9.85 -13.30 -5.38
N PRO A 145 -10.75 -14.00 -6.09
CA PRO A 145 -12.01 -14.51 -5.51
C PRO A 145 -11.79 -15.41 -4.29
N GLU A 146 -10.78 -16.30 -4.32
CA GLU A 146 -10.47 -17.22 -3.23
C GLU A 146 -10.06 -16.46 -1.97
N ARG A 147 -9.17 -15.47 -2.09
CA ARG A 147 -8.74 -14.62 -0.96
C ARG A 147 -9.92 -13.83 -0.37
N MET A 148 -10.82 -13.36 -1.23
CA MET A 148 -12.03 -12.67 -0.78
C MET A 148 -12.97 -13.62 -0.04
N ALA A 149 -13.15 -14.84 -0.50
CA ALA A 149 -13.93 -15.87 0.19
C ALA A 149 -13.35 -16.18 1.57
N ASP A 150 -12.05 -16.39 1.68
CA ASP A 150 -11.35 -16.63 2.95
C ASP A 150 -11.53 -15.45 3.92
N ARG A 151 -11.45 -14.22 3.43
CA ARG A 151 -11.69 -13.02 4.21
C ARG A 151 -13.14 -12.96 4.73
N ILE A 152 -14.14 -13.25 3.89
CA ILE A 152 -15.56 -13.28 4.27
C ILE A 152 -15.81 -14.35 5.34
N LEU A 153 -15.17 -15.50 5.21
CA LEU A 153 -15.27 -16.63 6.16
C LEU A 153 -14.47 -16.39 7.45
N GLY A 154 -13.71 -15.30 7.55
CA GLY A 154 -12.88 -15.00 8.71
C GLY A 154 -11.64 -15.88 8.84
N MET A 155 -11.22 -16.53 7.76
CA MET A 155 -10.03 -17.39 7.72
C MET A 155 -8.72 -16.60 7.60
N GLY A 156 -8.82 -15.27 7.36
CA GLY A 156 -7.67 -14.39 7.16
C GLY A 156 -7.07 -14.50 5.76
N ASP A 157 -6.30 -13.51 5.37
CA ASP A 157 -5.58 -13.50 4.08
C ASP A 157 -4.11 -13.91 4.29
N ILE A 158 -3.89 -15.20 4.60
CA ILE A 158 -2.56 -15.75 4.86
C ILE A 158 -1.70 -15.71 3.59
N VAL A 159 -2.31 -15.88 2.42
CA VAL A 159 -1.58 -15.90 1.13
C VAL A 159 -1.00 -14.53 0.82
N SER A 160 -1.80 -13.46 0.92
CA SER A 160 -1.31 -12.09 0.75
C SER A 160 -0.22 -11.72 1.77
N LEU A 161 -0.33 -12.22 3.00
CA LEU A 161 0.70 -12.03 4.02
C LEU A 161 2.03 -12.67 3.60
N VAL A 162 1.98 -13.92 3.11
CA VAL A 162 3.17 -14.65 2.67
C VAL A 162 3.78 -14.01 1.42
N GLU A 163 2.97 -13.59 0.45
CA GLU A 163 3.43 -12.93 -0.77
C GLU A 163 4.10 -11.59 -0.46
N ARG A 164 3.49 -10.73 0.34
CA ARG A 164 4.10 -9.46 0.79
C ARG A 164 5.39 -9.69 1.57
N ALA A 165 5.43 -10.73 2.40
CA ALA A 165 6.66 -11.11 3.07
C ALA A 165 7.73 -11.57 2.07
N GLN A 166 7.38 -12.35 1.05
CA GLN A 166 8.30 -12.82 0.02
C GLN A 166 8.81 -11.71 -0.91
N GLU A 167 7.94 -10.79 -1.33
CA GLU A 167 8.33 -9.63 -2.17
C GLU A 167 9.32 -8.69 -1.47
N GLN A 168 9.25 -8.61 -0.14
CA GLN A 168 10.09 -7.72 0.65
C GLN A 168 11.32 -8.39 1.24
N PHE A 169 11.38 -9.73 1.22
CA PHE A 169 12.55 -10.49 1.65
C PHE A 169 13.50 -10.70 0.47
N ASP A 170 14.53 -9.87 0.37
CA ASP A 170 15.70 -10.22 -0.44
C ASP A 170 16.45 -11.37 0.25
N GLU A 171 16.23 -12.59 -0.24
CA GLU A 171 16.90 -13.81 0.25
C GLU A 171 18.41 -13.65 0.32
N LYS A 172 18.99 -12.89 -0.61
CA LYS A 172 20.43 -12.60 -0.64
C LYS A 172 20.86 -11.69 0.52
N GLU A 173 20.00 -10.72 0.89
CA GLU A 173 20.26 -9.86 2.04
C GLU A 173 20.08 -10.61 3.36
N ALA A 174 19.05 -11.46 3.47
CA ALA A 174 18.85 -12.33 4.62
C ALA A 174 20.04 -13.28 4.86
N LEU A 175 20.55 -13.92 3.80
CA LEU A 175 21.74 -14.78 3.88
C LEU A 175 23.02 -13.99 4.24
N LYS A 176 23.17 -12.77 3.71
CA LYS A 176 24.29 -11.89 4.10
C LYS A 176 24.22 -11.50 5.57
N LEU A 177 23.04 -11.16 6.04
CA LEU A 177 22.78 -10.80 7.43
C LEU A 177 23.07 -11.98 8.37
N GLN A 178 22.59 -13.16 8.03
CA GLN A 178 22.85 -14.39 8.77
C GLN A 178 24.37 -14.67 8.88
N ARG A 179 25.11 -14.52 7.78
CA ARG A 179 26.58 -14.66 7.78
C ARG A 179 27.28 -13.60 8.64
N LYS A 180 26.79 -12.37 8.64
CA LYS A 180 27.33 -11.29 9.50
C LYS A 180 27.07 -11.56 10.99
N ILE A 181 25.89 -12.07 11.34
CA ILE A 181 25.55 -12.46 12.71
C ILE A 181 26.47 -13.60 13.17
N GLN A 182 26.62 -14.66 12.38
CA GLN A 182 27.51 -15.79 12.68
C GLN A 182 28.97 -15.36 12.86
N LYS A 183 29.43 -14.36 12.07
CA LYS A 183 30.80 -13.82 12.17
C LYS A 183 30.96 -12.73 13.23
N ASN A 184 29.93 -12.46 14.04
CA ASN A 184 29.93 -11.37 15.02
C ASN A 184 30.19 -9.95 14.42
N GLN A 185 29.82 -9.74 13.16
CA GLN A 185 30.03 -8.51 12.40
C GLN A 185 28.76 -7.65 12.28
N PHE A 186 27.70 -7.97 13.03
CA PHE A 186 26.45 -7.20 13.05
C PHE A 186 26.67 -5.83 13.70
N ASP A 187 26.46 -4.74 12.95
CA ASP A 187 26.68 -3.36 13.36
C ASP A 187 25.37 -2.54 13.41
N PHE A 188 25.47 -1.24 13.72
CA PHE A 188 24.29 -0.36 13.77
C PHE A 188 23.76 0.01 12.38
N ASN A 189 24.53 -0.14 11.30
CA ASN A 189 23.99 0.04 9.94
C ASN A 189 23.11 -1.14 9.57
N ASP A 190 23.50 -2.37 9.92
CA ASP A 190 22.69 -3.55 9.73
C ASP A 190 21.38 -3.46 10.53
N PHE A 191 21.44 -2.94 11.76
CA PHE A 191 20.27 -2.73 12.60
C PHE A 191 19.33 -1.65 12.03
N LEU A 192 19.88 -0.56 11.50
CA LEU A 192 19.11 0.49 10.83
C LEU A 192 18.40 -0.06 9.57
N ALA A 193 19.12 -0.86 8.77
CA ALA A 193 18.56 -1.50 7.59
C ALA A 193 17.37 -2.41 7.95
N GLN A 194 17.48 -3.18 9.04
CA GLN A 194 16.37 -4.00 9.54
C GLN A 194 15.14 -3.17 9.95
N ILE A 195 15.35 -2.07 10.70
CA ILE A 195 14.26 -1.17 11.07
C ILE A 195 13.58 -0.59 9.83
N GLN A 196 14.37 -0.16 8.84
CA GLN A 196 13.82 0.37 7.60
C GLN A 196 13.06 -0.69 6.79
N GLN A 197 13.52 -1.92 6.81
CA GLN A 197 12.84 -3.05 6.18
C GLN A 197 11.50 -3.36 6.88
N ILE A 198 11.49 -3.40 8.22
CA ILE A 198 10.25 -3.55 9.01
C ILE A 198 9.27 -2.40 8.72
N LYS A 199 9.74 -1.16 8.61
CA LYS A 199 8.89 -0.01 8.25
C LYS A 199 8.31 -0.11 6.83
N LYS A 200 9.06 -0.65 5.87
CA LYS A 200 8.58 -0.89 4.50
C LYS A 200 7.51 -1.97 4.43
N MET A 201 7.51 -2.93 5.36
CA MET A 201 6.48 -3.97 5.45
C MET A 201 5.09 -3.45 5.86
N GLY A 202 4.98 -2.14 6.14
CA GLY A 202 3.75 -1.52 6.56
C GLY A 202 3.55 -1.53 8.07
N ASN A 203 2.40 -1.04 8.52
CA ASN A 203 2.07 -0.99 9.94
C ASN A 203 1.97 -2.43 10.49
N LEU A 204 2.74 -2.75 11.53
CA LEU A 204 2.69 -4.06 12.19
C LEU A 204 1.28 -4.45 12.67
N LYS A 205 0.40 -3.46 12.92
CA LYS A 205 -1.02 -3.68 13.21
C LYS A 205 -1.77 -4.26 12.01
N ASP A 206 -1.43 -3.83 10.80
CA ASP A 206 -2.07 -4.31 9.58
C ASP A 206 -1.65 -5.75 9.29
N LEU A 207 -0.35 -6.08 9.46
CA LEU A 207 0.16 -7.44 9.36
C LEU A 207 -0.45 -8.38 10.41
N ALA A 208 -0.60 -7.91 11.64
CA ALA A 208 -1.23 -8.67 12.72
C ALA A 208 -2.73 -8.90 12.50
N SER A 209 -3.43 -7.97 11.83
CA SER A 209 -4.85 -8.13 11.50
C SER A 209 -5.12 -9.22 10.46
N MET A 210 -4.10 -9.58 9.67
CA MET A 210 -4.17 -10.63 8.65
C MET A 210 -4.04 -12.05 9.23
N ILE A 211 -3.57 -12.19 10.47
CA ILE A 211 -3.40 -13.50 11.13
C ILE A 211 -4.67 -13.87 11.90
N PRO A 212 -5.35 -14.98 11.59
CA PRO A 212 -6.54 -15.44 12.30
C PRO A 212 -6.26 -15.64 13.80
N GLY A 213 -7.07 -15.04 14.67
CA GLY A 213 -6.98 -15.18 16.12
C GLY A 213 -5.98 -14.25 16.82
N VAL A 214 -5.03 -13.64 16.11
CA VAL A 214 -4.00 -12.76 16.68
C VAL A 214 -4.46 -11.30 16.74
N GLY A 215 -5.31 -10.87 15.82
CA GLY A 215 -5.80 -9.49 15.74
C GLY A 215 -6.55 -9.01 17.00
N LYS A 216 -7.17 -9.94 17.78
CA LYS A 216 -7.80 -9.62 19.07
C LYS A 216 -6.78 -9.48 20.21
N ALA A 217 -5.73 -10.29 20.19
CA ALA A 217 -4.69 -10.28 21.22
C ALA A 217 -3.72 -9.09 21.12
N LEU A 218 -3.56 -8.53 19.91
CA LEU A 218 -2.67 -7.39 19.66
C LEU A 218 -3.37 -6.02 19.66
N LYS A 219 -4.71 -5.97 19.79
CA LYS A 219 -5.45 -4.70 19.96
C LYS A 219 -5.02 -3.92 21.20
N ASP A 220 -4.53 -4.60 22.23
CA ASP A 220 -4.09 -4.03 23.49
C ASP A 220 -2.57 -3.82 23.58
N VAL A 221 -1.81 -4.19 22.56
CA VAL A 221 -0.36 -3.94 22.50
C VAL A 221 -0.13 -2.71 21.64
N GLU A 222 0.10 -1.58 22.26
CA GLU A 222 0.61 -0.38 21.60
C GLU A 222 2.04 -0.65 21.12
N ILE A 223 2.17 -1.11 19.86
CA ILE A 223 3.46 -1.08 19.18
C ILE A 223 3.65 0.38 18.76
N ASP A 224 4.39 1.10 19.59
CA ASP A 224 4.61 2.54 19.41
C ASP A 224 5.56 2.78 18.21
N ASP A 225 5.01 3.29 17.11
CA ASP A 225 5.79 3.76 15.95
C ASP A 225 6.85 4.81 16.37
N ASN A 226 6.64 5.48 17.51
CA ASN A 226 7.60 6.45 18.03
C ASN A 226 8.84 5.79 18.64
N ALA A 227 8.75 4.55 19.12
CA ALA A 227 9.91 3.80 19.62
C ALA A 227 10.93 3.55 18.49
N PHE A 228 10.48 3.19 17.30
CA PHE A 228 11.34 3.04 16.13
C PHE A 228 11.94 4.36 15.66
N LYS A 229 11.19 5.46 15.74
CA LYS A 229 11.73 6.80 15.41
C LYS A 229 12.86 7.21 16.34
N GLY A 230 12.71 6.95 17.63
CA GLY A 230 13.74 7.24 18.63
C GLY A 230 15.04 6.45 18.38
N ILE A 231 14.92 5.15 18.12
CA ILE A 231 16.06 4.28 17.79
C ILE A 231 16.76 4.74 16.51
N GLU A 232 16.02 5.04 15.48
CA GLU A 232 16.53 5.54 14.20
C GLU A 232 17.27 6.87 14.38
N ALA A 233 16.70 7.82 15.13
CA ALA A 233 17.32 9.10 15.44
C ALA A 233 18.65 8.92 16.20
N ILE A 234 18.73 7.99 17.15
CA ILE A 234 19.95 7.66 17.88
C ILE A 234 21.03 7.15 16.90
N ILE A 235 20.70 6.19 16.03
CA ILE A 235 21.64 5.60 15.08
C ILE A 235 22.09 6.63 14.04
N LEU A 236 21.17 7.45 13.52
CA LEU A 236 21.49 8.51 12.56
C LEU A 236 22.36 9.61 13.16
N SER A 237 22.29 9.83 14.47
CA SER A 237 23.15 10.77 15.20
C SER A 237 24.56 10.23 15.47
N MET A 238 24.84 8.96 15.20
CA MET A 238 26.18 8.37 15.24
C MET A 238 26.97 8.68 13.98
N THR A 239 28.27 8.83 14.09
CA THR A 239 29.17 8.88 12.93
C THR A 239 29.26 7.49 12.27
N PRO A 240 29.65 7.39 10.97
CA PRO A 240 29.84 6.10 10.31
C PRO A 240 30.76 5.15 11.09
N LYS A 241 31.86 5.66 11.69
CA LYS A 241 32.77 4.87 12.51
C LYS A 241 32.10 4.34 13.78
N GLU A 242 31.26 5.13 14.42
CA GLU A 242 30.54 4.73 15.64
C GLU A 242 29.44 3.68 15.36
N ARG A 243 28.84 3.71 14.17
CA ARG A 243 27.90 2.70 13.74
C ARG A 243 28.57 1.35 13.46
N GLN A 244 29.73 1.39 12.80
CA GLN A 244 30.51 0.18 12.47
C GLN A 244 31.21 -0.40 13.69
N HIS A 245 31.70 0.47 14.59
CA HIS A 245 32.51 0.12 15.75
C HIS A 245 31.89 0.65 17.05
N PRO A 246 30.80 0.05 17.53
CA PRO A 246 30.13 0.52 18.76
C PRO A 246 30.98 0.46 20.02
N GLU A 247 32.08 -0.27 20.01
CA GLU A 247 33.05 -0.32 21.10
C GLU A 247 33.75 1.02 21.35
N VAL A 248 33.76 1.93 20.38
CA VAL A 248 34.33 3.26 20.54
C VAL A 248 33.41 4.24 21.29
N LEU A 249 32.17 3.84 21.60
CA LEU A 249 31.17 4.68 22.26
C LEU A 249 31.47 4.89 23.75
N ASN A 250 32.25 5.93 24.04
CA ASN A 250 32.50 6.41 25.41
C ASN A 250 31.38 7.35 25.89
N GLN A 251 31.44 7.77 27.17
CA GLN A 251 30.39 8.61 27.77
C GLN A 251 30.17 9.94 27.03
N SER A 252 31.25 10.60 26.61
CA SER A 252 31.18 11.88 25.88
C SER A 252 30.47 11.74 24.55
N ARG A 253 30.76 10.66 23.80
CA ARG A 253 30.08 10.36 22.52
C ARG A 253 28.62 10.04 22.71
N LYS A 254 28.25 9.26 23.73
CA LYS A 254 26.88 8.95 24.07
C LYS A 254 26.08 10.20 24.43
N ASN A 255 26.66 11.13 25.19
CA ASN A 255 26.05 12.42 25.51
C ASN A 255 25.79 13.26 24.24
N ARG A 256 26.76 13.29 23.30
CA ARG A 256 26.60 13.97 22.01
C ARG A 256 25.51 13.34 21.18
N ILE A 257 25.44 12.01 21.11
CA ILE A 257 24.43 11.26 20.38
C ILE A 257 23.04 11.52 20.98
N ALA A 258 22.88 11.45 22.30
CA ALA A 258 21.62 11.75 22.98
C ALA A 258 21.12 13.17 22.67
N LYS A 259 22.03 14.18 22.73
CA LYS A 259 21.70 15.56 22.37
C LYS A 259 21.31 15.71 20.91
N GLY A 260 22.03 15.04 20.00
CA GLY A 260 21.78 15.11 18.54
C GLY A 260 20.50 14.42 18.11
N SER A 261 20.10 13.34 18.79
CA SER A 261 18.88 12.57 18.51
C SER A 261 17.63 13.09 19.22
N GLY A 262 17.78 14.05 20.14
CA GLY A 262 16.66 14.52 20.97
C GLY A 262 16.18 13.46 21.99
N THR A 263 17.02 12.45 22.29
CA THR A 263 16.72 11.36 23.22
C THR A 263 17.52 11.48 24.51
N THR A 264 17.28 10.59 25.47
CA THR A 264 18.00 10.55 26.74
C THR A 264 19.24 9.68 26.64
N ILE A 265 20.23 9.94 27.51
CA ILE A 265 21.44 9.10 27.63
C ILE A 265 21.09 7.66 28.03
N GLN A 266 19.97 7.48 28.76
CA GLN A 266 19.47 6.17 29.17
C GLN A 266 19.00 5.36 27.98
N GLU A 267 18.28 5.97 27.03
CA GLU A 267 17.83 5.34 25.79
C GLU A 267 19.02 4.93 24.90
N VAL A 268 20.03 5.82 24.78
CA VAL A 268 21.28 5.46 24.07
C VAL A 268 21.98 4.28 24.73
N ASN A 269 22.07 4.26 26.06
CA ASN A 269 22.69 3.15 26.80
C ASN A 269 21.89 1.85 26.64
N ARG A 270 20.57 1.92 26.67
CA ARG A 270 19.66 0.78 26.46
C ARG A 270 19.89 0.17 25.08
N LEU A 271 19.88 0.99 24.03
CA LEU A 271 20.11 0.54 22.65
C LEU A 271 21.46 -0.16 22.49
N VAL A 272 22.54 0.41 23.06
CA VAL A 272 23.87 -0.19 23.02
C VAL A 272 23.95 -1.51 23.79
N LYS A 273 23.17 -1.64 24.90
CA LYS A 273 23.09 -2.86 25.71
C LYS A 273 22.26 -3.95 25.02
N ASP A 274 21.11 -3.58 24.46
CA ASP A 274 20.19 -4.52 23.81
C ASP A 274 20.82 -5.15 22.56
N ARG A 275 21.62 -4.40 21.82
CA ARG A 275 22.46 -4.94 20.77
C ARG A 275 23.42 -6.05 21.27
N LYS A 276 24.00 -5.90 22.46
CA LYS A 276 24.87 -6.93 23.05
C LYS A 276 24.10 -8.18 23.45
N SER A 277 22.86 -8.05 23.93
CA SER A 277 22.01 -9.18 24.31
C SER A 277 21.45 -9.95 23.11
N THR A 278 21.07 -9.26 22.03
CA THR A 278 20.68 -9.89 20.75
C THR A 278 21.83 -10.72 20.17
N ARG A 279 23.06 -10.25 20.34
CA ARG A 279 24.29 -10.96 19.97
C ARG A 279 24.55 -12.22 20.80
N LEU A 280 24.15 -12.23 22.07
CA LEU A 280 24.33 -13.38 22.98
C LEU A 280 23.26 -14.46 22.80
N ASN A 281 22.01 -14.08 22.53
CA ASN A 281 20.90 -15.00 22.32
C ASN A 281 20.97 -15.74 20.97
N SER A 282 21.52 -15.14 19.93
CA SER A 282 21.73 -15.80 18.65
C SER A 282 22.87 -16.83 18.66
N SER A 283 23.76 -16.79 19.65
CA SER A 283 24.82 -17.79 19.83
C SER A 283 24.37 -19.00 20.67
N HIS A 284 23.21 -18.95 21.32
CA HIS A 284 22.70 -20.04 22.18
C HIS A 284 21.46 -20.76 21.60
N GLY A 285 20.96 -20.35 20.43
CA GLY A 285 19.74 -20.90 19.83
C GLY A 285 19.89 -22.10 18.89
N TYR A 286 21.06 -22.69 18.76
CA TYR A 286 21.32 -23.88 17.91
C TYR A 286 22.05 -24.99 18.63
N ILE A 287 21.62 -25.35 19.84
CA ILE A 287 21.93 -26.65 20.45
C ILE A 287 20.72 -27.09 21.29
N SER A 288 19.75 -27.73 20.68
CA SER A 288 18.92 -28.83 21.18
C SER A 288 17.93 -29.22 20.06
#